data_8c5e6c9952af7ab87f88ec6a7c29ad08
#
_entry.id   8c5e6c9952af7ab87f88ec6a7c29ad08
#
_cell.length_a   1.000
_cell.length_b   1.000
_cell.length_c   1.000
_cell.angle_alpha   90.00
_cell.angle_beta   90.00
_cell.angle_gamma   90.00
#
_symmetry.space_group_name_H-M   'P 1'
#
loop_
_entity.id
_entity.type
_entity.pdbx_description
1 polymer ?
#
loop_
_entity_poly.entity_id
_entity_poly.type
_entity_poly.pdbx_seq_one_letter_code
_entity_poly.pdbx_strand_id
1 'polypeptide(L)'
;LGDVYKRQKWLSPPGGMSSVLFSSESVTSGHPDKLCDAISDAIVDACLTVDCNARVAVETCVKGKEDKGLIVLAGEVSLDGAIPDYEAVARQAAANIGYTSHAIGMDATNPEYCEVQVHITTQSANIAQGVNRDGLDQGAGDQGMMFGYACEETESYNELKGRYFPLAAALSQRLSRRLTTVREEG
;
A
#
# COMPACT_ATOMS: atom_id res chain seq x y z
N LEU A 1 0.24 -15.19 16.14
CA LEU A 1 -0.83 -15.12 15.14
C LEU A 1 -1.89 -16.21 15.31
N GLY A 2 -1.57 -17.40 15.83
CA GLY A 2 -2.52 -18.50 15.98
C GLY A 2 -3.60 -18.36 17.07
N ASP A 3 -3.43 -17.49 18.05
CA ASP A 3 -4.34 -17.38 19.20
C ASP A 3 -5.44 -16.33 19.07
N VAL A 4 -5.29 -15.38 18.16
CA VAL A 4 -6.30 -14.32 17.94
C VAL A 4 -7.56 -14.90 17.29
N TYR A 5 -7.40 -15.87 16.40
CA TYR A 5 -8.53 -16.53 15.73
C TYR A 5 -9.32 -17.52 16.60
N LYS A 6 -8.76 -18.00 17.71
CA LYS A 6 -9.42 -18.98 18.59
C LYS A 6 -10.37 -18.35 19.60
N ARG A 7 -10.43 -17.02 19.75
CA ARG A 7 -11.27 -16.34 20.73
C ARG A 7 -12.57 -15.76 20.19
N GLN A 8 -12.92 -15.96 18.93
CA GLN A 8 -14.25 -15.63 18.45
C GLN A 8 -15.28 -16.61 19.03
N LYS A 9 -15.69 -16.37 20.27
CA LYS A 9 -16.90 -17.01 20.82
C LYS A 9 -18.10 -16.36 20.11
N TRP A 10 -18.77 -17.16 19.33
CA TRP A 10 -20.07 -16.82 18.77
C TRP A 10 -21.06 -16.60 19.94
N LEU A 11 -21.36 -15.38 20.26
CA LEU A 11 -22.44 -15.03 21.18
C LEU A 11 -23.74 -15.08 20.39
N SER A 12 -24.46 -16.18 20.47
CA SER A 12 -25.82 -16.24 19.98
C SER A 12 -26.75 -15.41 20.90
N PRO A 13 -27.47 -14.41 20.40
CA PRO A 13 -28.42 -13.68 21.22
C PRO A 13 -29.58 -14.62 21.63
N PRO A 14 -30.17 -14.44 22.82
CA PRO A 14 -31.34 -15.18 23.21
C PRO A 14 -32.50 -14.81 22.28
N GLY A 15 -33.02 -15.76 21.51
CA GLY A 15 -34.22 -15.53 20.68
C GLY A 15 -34.08 -15.83 19.19
N GLY A 16 -33.19 -16.73 18.77
CA GLY A 16 -33.28 -17.33 17.43
C GLY A 16 -32.76 -16.51 16.25
N MET A 17 -32.29 -15.27 16.42
CA MET A 17 -31.52 -14.56 15.41
C MET A 17 -30.03 -14.83 15.63
N SER A 18 -29.38 -15.51 14.70
CA SER A 18 -27.95 -15.63 14.70
C SER A 18 -27.35 -14.27 14.31
N SER A 19 -26.79 -13.53 15.27
CA SER A 19 -25.96 -12.37 14.98
C SER A 19 -24.50 -12.79 14.82
N VAL A 20 -23.84 -12.30 13.79
CA VAL A 20 -22.43 -12.48 13.54
C VAL A 20 -21.73 -11.18 13.92
N LEU A 21 -20.73 -11.26 14.82
CA LEU A 21 -19.88 -10.13 15.09
C LEU A 21 -18.84 -10.02 13.96
N PHE A 22 -18.87 -8.92 13.23
CA PHE A 22 -17.92 -8.61 12.18
C PHE A 22 -16.99 -7.47 12.63
N SER A 23 -15.70 -7.59 12.34
CA SER A 23 -14.71 -6.56 12.65
C SER A 23 -13.90 -6.21 11.40
N SER A 24 -13.47 -4.96 11.32
CA SER A 24 -12.52 -4.49 10.30
C SER A 24 -11.52 -3.55 10.95
N GLU A 25 -10.33 -3.50 10.37
CA GLU A 25 -9.25 -2.63 10.84
C GLU A 25 -8.66 -1.83 9.67
N SER A 26 -8.04 -0.71 9.99
CA SER A 26 -7.28 0.09 9.05
C SER A 26 -6.16 0.80 9.80
N VAL A 27 -5.01 0.89 9.18
CA VAL A 27 -3.84 1.59 9.73
C VAL A 27 -3.75 3.02 9.20
N THR A 28 -3.07 3.90 9.93
CA THR A 28 -2.80 5.28 9.49
C THR A 28 -1.70 5.33 8.43
N SER A 29 -1.53 6.48 7.77
CA SER A 29 -0.55 6.67 6.68
C SER A 29 0.89 6.36 7.08
N GLY A 30 1.26 6.58 8.35
CA GLY A 30 2.60 6.30 8.87
C GLY A 30 2.85 4.85 9.28
N HIS A 31 1.88 3.95 9.12
CA HIS A 31 2.13 2.53 9.36
C HIS A 31 3.11 1.98 8.33
N PRO A 32 4.07 1.09 8.71
CA PRO A 32 5.06 0.55 7.79
C PRO A 32 4.49 -0.02 6.49
N ASP A 33 3.40 -0.77 6.56
CA ASP A 33 2.77 -1.36 5.36
C ASP A 33 2.27 -0.27 4.41
N LYS A 34 1.57 0.76 4.92
CA LYS A 34 1.11 1.87 4.08
C LYS A 34 2.24 2.74 3.57
N LEU A 35 3.32 2.89 4.34
CA LEU A 35 4.52 3.57 3.88
C LEU A 35 5.16 2.83 2.71
N CYS A 36 5.25 1.48 2.79
CA CYS A 36 5.76 0.65 1.70
C CYS A 36 4.90 0.81 0.44
N ASP A 37 3.57 0.72 0.57
CA ASP A 37 2.64 0.94 -0.54
C ASP A 37 2.83 2.32 -1.17
N ALA A 38 2.88 3.37 -0.36
CA ALA A 38 3.02 4.74 -0.85
C ALA A 38 4.36 4.98 -1.59
N ILE A 39 5.44 4.33 -1.14
CA ILE A 39 6.73 4.40 -1.83
C ILE A 39 6.67 3.64 -3.17
N SER A 40 6.10 2.42 -3.18
CA SER A 40 5.96 1.63 -4.40
C SER A 40 5.07 2.35 -5.42
N ASP A 41 3.95 2.93 -4.99
CA ASP A 41 3.07 3.75 -5.83
C ASP A 41 3.80 4.97 -6.42
N ALA A 42 4.59 5.68 -5.60
CA ALA A 42 5.36 6.83 -6.08
C ALA A 42 6.40 6.46 -7.14
N ILE A 43 6.99 5.26 -7.05
CA ILE A 43 7.91 4.75 -8.07
C ILE A 43 7.16 4.43 -9.37
N VAL A 44 5.96 3.81 -9.26
CA VAL A 44 5.09 3.57 -10.43
C VAL A 44 4.76 4.89 -11.10
N ASP A 45 4.31 5.89 -10.36
CA ASP A 45 3.97 7.23 -10.88
C ASP A 45 5.16 7.91 -11.56
N ALA A 46 6.35 7.81 -10.98
CA ALA A 46 7.57 8.36 -11.56
C ALA A 46 7.93 7.67 -12.89
N CYS A 47 7.81 6.35 -12.96
CA CYS A 47 8.06 5.59 -14.19
C CYS A 47 7.02 5.91 -15.27
N LEU A 48 5.72 5.94 -14.94
CA LEU A 48 4.65 6.25 -15.87
C LEU A 48 4.69 7.70 -16.37
N THR A 49 5.28 8.61 -15.62
CA THR A 49 5.52 9.98 -16.07
C THR A 49 6.56 10.03 -17.20
N VAL A 50 7.53 9.12 -17.20
CA VAL A 50 8.56 9.01 -18.26
C VAL A 50 8.02 8.21 -19.45
N ASP A 51 7.37 7.09 -19.18
CA ASP A 51 6.83 6.19 -20.20
C ASP A 51 5.47 5.65 -19.74
N CYS A 52 4.40 6.07 -20.40
CA CYS A 52 3.04 5.60 -20.06
C CYS A 52 2.82 4.10 -20.29
N ASN A 53 3.74 3.40 -20.94
CA ASN A 53 3.77 1.95 -21.13
C ASN A 53 4.78 1.26 -20.22
N ALA A 54 5.40 1.97 -19.28
CA ALA A 54 6.36 1.40 -18.35
C ALA A 54 5.78 0.19 -17.62
N ARG A 55 6.63 -0.82 -17.40
CA ARG A 55 6.32 -1.98 -16.58
C ARG A 55 7.11 -1.89 -15.30
N VAL A 56 6.39 -1.89 -14.20
CA VAL A 56 6.96 -1.63 -12.88
C VAL A 56 6.48 -2.73 -11.93
N ALA A 57 7.43 -3.47 -11.39
CA ALA A 57 7.23 -4.47 -10.35
C ALA A 57 8.24 -4.22 -9.25
N VAL A 58 7.97 -3.26 -8.38
CA VAL A 58 8.87 -2.84 -7.30
C VAL A 58 8.21 -3.07 -5.96
N GLU A 59 8.85 -3.91 -5.16
CA GLU A 59 8.53 -4.17 -3.77
C GLU A 59 9.33 -3.24 -2.87
N THR A 60 8.69 -2.75 -1.82
CA THR A 60 9.30 -1.91 -0.81
C THR A 60 9.28 -2.60 0.54
N CYS A 61 10.38 -2.53 1.26
CA CYS A 61 10.47 -2.96 2.66
C CYS A 61 11.05 -1.82 3.50
N VAL A 62 10.44 -1.53 4.64
CA VAL A 62 10.95 -0.54 5.59
C VAL A 62 11.25 -1.15 6.93
N LYS A 63 12.31 -0.68 7.59
CA LYS A 63 12.71 -1.15 8.92
C LYS A 63 13.37 -0.05 9.71
N GLY A 64 12.92 0.16 10.95
CA GLY A 64 13.69 0.94 11.93
C GLY A 64 14.89 0.14 12.41
N LYS A 65 16.05 0.77 12.41
CA LYS A 65 17.28 0.33 13.09
C LYS A 65 17.48 1.23 14.31
N GLU A 66 18.45 0.89 15.17
CA GLU A 66 18.68 1.61 16.45
C GLU A 66 18.76 3.12 16.26
N ASP A 67 19.55 3.60 15.29
CA ASP A 67 19.81 5.02 15.07
C ASP A 67 19.22 5.58 13.77
N LYS A 68 18.68 4.73 12.89
CA LYS A 68 18.18 5.18 11.58
C LYS A 68 17.13 4.25 10.99
N GLY A 69 16.35 4.78 10.04
CA GLY A 69 15.47 3.99 9.19
C GLY A 69 16.21 3.32 8.04
N LEU A 70 15.61 2.26 7.52
CA LEU A 70 16.03 1.57 6.31
C LEU A 70 14.84 1.47 5.36
N ILE A 71 15.05 1.83 4.10
CA ILE A 71 14.15 1.58 2.98
C ILE A 71 14.89 0.68 1.99
N VAL A 72 14.31 -0.44 1.62
CA VAL A 72 14.83 -1.33 0.58
C VAL A 72 13.83 -1.37 -0.56
N LEU A 73 14.30 -1.10 -1.76
CA LEU A 73 13.56 -1.19 -3.00
C LEU A 73 14.13 -2.36 -3.79
N ALA A 74 13.30 -3.32 -4.13
CA ALA A 74 13.73 -4.49 -4.89
C ALA A 74 12.70 -4.81 -5.98
N GLY A 75 13.16 -5.16 -7.17
CA GLY A 75 12.23 -5.54 -8.24
C GLY A 75 12.78 -5.30 -9.64
N GLU A 76 11.85 -5.15 -10.55
CA GLU A 76 12.15 -5.02 -11.97
C GLU A 76 11.36 -3.86 -12.59
N VAL A 77 12.03 -3.06 -13.41
CA VAL A 77 11.41 -1.97 -14.18
C VAL A 77 11.87 -2.06 -15.63
N SER A 78 10.93 -1.91 -16.55
CA SER A 78 11.21 -1.69 -17.97
C SER A 78 10.46 -0.46 -18.43
N LEU A 79 11.18 0.52 -18.92
CA LEU A 79 10.63 1.76 -19.49
C LEU A 79 11.49 2.23 -20.65
N ASP A 80 10.91 3.03 -21.53
CA ASP A 80 11.59 3.72 -22.61
C ASP A 80 11.79 5.19 -22.22
N GLY A 81 13.06 5.55 -21.94
CA GLY A 81 13.42 6.91 -21.51
C GLY A 81 14.39 6.95 -20.33
N ALA A 82 14.42 8.09 -19.67
CA ALA A 82 15.32 8.31 -18.54
C ALA A 82 14.85 7.58 -17.28
N ILE A 83 15.74 6.82 -16.65
CA ILE A 83 15.44 6.12 -15.41
C ILE A 83 15.24 7.16 -14.29
N PRO A 84 14.11 7.14 -13.56
CA PRO A 84 13.91 7.98 -12.39
C PRO A 84 14.93 7.72 -11.28
N ASP A 85 15.23 8.74 -10.49
CA ASP A 85 16.02 8.57 -9.27
C ASP A 85 15.13 7.93 -8.19
N TYR A 86 15.16 6.60 -8.13
CA TYR A 86 14.31 5.82 -7.21
C TYR A 86 14.58 6.13 -5.74
N GLU A 87 15.84 6.46 -5.38
CA GLU A 87 16.17 6.86 -4.02
C GLU A 87 15.48 8.19 -3.66
N ALA A 88 15.60 9.19 -4.54
CA ALA A 88 14.97 10.50 -4.33
C ALA A 88 13.44 10.39 -4.27
N VAL A 89 12.82 9.56 -5.12
CA VAL A 89 11.39 9.30 -5.12
C VAL A 89 10.95 8.67 -3.80
N ALA A 90 11.65 7.63 -3.33
CA ALA A 90 11.32 6.96 -2.07
C ALA A 90 11.46 7.88 -0.85
N ARG A 91 12.52 8.69 -0.80
CA ARG A 91 12.73 9.68 0.26
C ARG A 91 11.61 10.72 0.28
N GLN A 92 11.23 11.23 -0.88
CA GLN A 92 10.16 12.22 -0.99
C GLN A 92 8.81 11.65 -0.58
N ALA A 93 8.48 10.42 -0.98
CA ALA A 93 7.25 9.73 -0.58
C ALA A 93 7.17 9.55 0.94
N ALA A 94 8.26 9.10 1.58
CA ALA A 94 8.32 8.95 3.03
C ALA A 94 8.24 10.31 3.76
N ALA A 95 8.92 11.33 3.26
CA ALA A 95 8.86 12.69 3.81
C ALA A 95 7.45 13.29 3.73
N ASN A 96 6.72 13.09 2.62
CA ASN A 96 5.35 13.56 2.44
C ASN A 96 4.37 12.94 3.46
N ILE A 97 4.64 11.72 3.94
CA ILE A 97 3.87 11.07 5.00
C ILE A 97 4.18 11.68 6.37
N GLY A 98 5.35 12.31 6.52
CA GLY A 98 5.78 12.96 7.75
C GLY A 98 7.04 12.34 8.38
N TYR A 99 7.75 11.46 7.69
CA TYR A 99 9.05 10.93 8.14
C TYR A 99 10.19 11.93 7.88
N THR A 100 10.19 13.01 8.65
CA THR A 100 11.08 14.16 8.50
C THR A 100 11.87 14.48 9.75
N SER A 101 11.93 13.55 10.71
CA SER A 101 12.65 13.76 11.97
C SER A 101 13.19 12.44 12.50
N HIS A 102 14.44 12.46 12.90
CA HIS A 102 15.08 11.37 13.63
C HIS A 102 14.30 10.95 14.89
N ALA A 103 13.65 11.88 15.57
CA ALA A 103 12.91 11.62 16.82
C ALA A 103 11.73 10.62 16.63
N ILE A 104 11.24 10.44 15.42
CA ILE A 104 10.18 9.47 15.10
C ILE A 104 10.71 8.17 14.49
N GLY A 105 12.02 7.95 14.57
CA GLY A 105 12.69 6.72 14.15
C GLY A 105 13.24 6.71 12.72
N MET A 106 12.88 7.70 11.90
CA MET A 106 13.42 7.86 10.55
C MET A 106 13.27 9.31 10.07
N ASP A 107 14.33 9.88 9.53
CA ASP A 107 14.29 11.12 8.75
C ASP A 107 14.66 10.80 7.30
N ALA A 108 13.66 10.67 6.46
CA ALA A 108 13.85 10.33 5.04
C ALA A 108 14.56 11.44 4.25
N THR A 109 14.58 12.67 4.76
CA THR A 109 15.24 13.82 4.12
C THR A 109 16.75 13.85 4.37
N ASN A 110 17.23 13.08 5.38
CA ASN A 110 18.62 13.04 5.77
C ASN A 110 19.22 11.63 5.64
N PRO A 111 20.21 11.43 4.75
CA PRO A 111 20.86 10.12 4.58
C PRO A 111 21.54 9.57 5.83
N GLU A 112 21.88 10.40 6.79
CA GLU A 112 22.44 9.96 8.07
C GLU A 112 21.41 9.16 8.88
N TYR A 113 20.14 9.55 8.82
CA TYR A 113 19.02 8.94 9.59
C TYR A 113 18.08 8.08 8.77
N CYS A 114 18.35 7.92 7.48
CA CYS A 114 17.62 7.01 6.60
C CYS A 114 18.55 6.45 5.52
N GLU A 115 18.76 5.15 5.57
CA GLU A 115 19.45 4.41 4.51
C GLU A 115 18.44 3.97 3.46
N VAL A 116 18.76 4.19 2.17
CA VAL A 116 17.95 3.66 1.06
C VAL A 116 18.81 2.72 0.23
N GLN A 117 18.34 1.51 0.04
CA GLN A 117 18.98 0.50 -0.79
C GLN A 117 18.12 0.23 -2.02
N VAL A 118 18.70 0.39 -3.22
CA VAL A 118 18.00 0.21 -4.49
C VAL A 118 18.54 -1.03 -5.19
N HIS A 119 17.70 -2.05 -5.33
CA HIS A 119 17.98 -3.31 -6.01
C HIS A 119 16.97 -3.53 -7.15
N ILE A 120 16.87 -2.57 -8.05
CA ILE A 120 15.96 -2.58 -9.19
C ILE A 120 16.75 -2.92 -10.45
N THR A 121 16.28 -3.91 -11.19
CA THR A 121 16.88 -4.37 -12.45
C THR A 121 15.90 -4.25 -13.62
N THR A 122 16.37 -4.44 -14.84
CA THR A 122 15.47 -4.51 -16.00
C THR A 122 14.76 -5.86 -16.02
N GLN A 123 13.47 -5.86 -16.34
CA GLN A 123 12.66 -7.07 -16.42
C GLN A 123 13.28 -8.12 -17.37
N SER A 124 13.26 -9.38 -16.96
CA SER A 124 13.74 -10.51 -17.73
C SER A 124 13.03 -10.63 -19.08
N ALA A 125 13.81 -10.84 -20.17
CA ALA A 125 13.29 -11.00 -21.51
C ALA A 125 12.31 -12.21 -21.66
N ASN A 126 12.46 -13.24 -20.82
CA ASN A 126 11.59 -14.42 -20.83
C ASN A 126 10.16 -14.11 -20.33
N ILE A 127 10.02 -13.24 -19.33
CA ILE A 127 8.72 -12.78 -18.84
C ILE A 127 8.05 -11.90 -19.89
N ALA A 128 8.81 -11.00 -20.51
CA ALA A 128 8.33 -10.11 -21.56
C ALA A 128 7.71 -10.87 -22.75
N GLN A 129 8.28 -12.01 -23.16
CA GLN A 129 7.72 -12.84 -24.24
C GLN A 129 6.34 -13.43 -23.93
N GLY A 130 6.07 -13.76 -22.66
CA GLY A 130 4.78 -14.32 -22.23
C GLY A 130 3.66 -13.28 -22.16
N VAL A 131 4.00 -12.02 -21.92
CA VAL A 131 3.06 -10.92 -21.67
C VAL A 131 2.82 -10.07 -22.92
N ASN A 132 3.88 -9.87 -23.75
CA ASN A 132 3.81 -9.01 -24.93
C ASN A 132 3.08 -9.71 -26.08
N ARG A 133 1.79 -9.44 -26.21
CA ARG A 133 0.96 -9.80 -27.35
C ARG A 133 0.28 -8.55 -27.90
N ASP A 134 0.00 -8.54 -29.20
CA ASP A 134 -0.64 -7.40 -29.84
C ASP A 134 -2.11 -7.22 -29.41
N GLY A 135 -2.49 -6.00 -29.10
CA GLY A 135 -3.88 -5.61 -28.87
C GLY A 135 -4.49 -6.15 -27.56
N LEU A 136 -5.74 -6.64 -27.66
CA LEU A 136 -6.53 -7.13 -26.52
C LEU A 136 -6.09 -8.51 -25.98
N ASP A 137 -5.14 -9.15 -26.65
CA ASP A 137 -4.61 -10.48 -26.28
C ASP A 137 -3.41 -10.40 -25.32
N GLN A 138 -3.16 -9.27 -24.69
CA GLN A 138 -2.08 -9.11 -23.71
C GLN A 138 -2.25 -10.12 -22.57
N GLY A 139 -1.20 -10.91 -22.30
CA GLY A 139 -1.19 -11.89 -21.23
C GLY A 139 -1.10 -11.22 -19.84
N ALA A 140 -1.50 -11.96 -18.81
CA ALA A 140 -1.28 -11.53 -17.44
C ALA A 140 0.21 -11.52 -17.09
N GLY A 141 0.66 -10.50 -16.34
CA GLY A 141 2.05 -10.38 -15.90
C GLY A 141 2.44 -11.36 -14.80
N ASP A 142 1.45 -11.90 -14.07
CA ASP A 142 1.65 -12.84 -12.97
C ASP A 142 0.42 -13.73 -12.77
N GLN A 143 0.55 -14.74 -11.92
CA GLN A 143 -0.57 -15.53 -11.41
C GLN A 143 -1.47 -14.66 -10.54
N GLY A 144 -2.76 -14.96 -10.54
CA GLY A 144 -3.67 -14.23 -9.70
C GLY A 144 -4.94 -15.00 -9.36
N MET A 145 -5.41 -14.83 -8.14
CA MET A 145 -6.75 -15.23 -7.70
C MET A 145 -7.38 -14.03 -7.00
N MET A 146 -8.56 -13.65 -7.44
CA MET A 146 -9.22 -12.43 -6.97
C MET A 146 -10.52 -12.77 -6.27
N PHE A 147 -10.79 -12.07 -5.17
CA PHE A 147 -12.04 -12.13 -4.45
C PHE A 147 -12.68 -10.74 -4.47
N GLY A 148 -14.00 -10.72 -4.58
CA GLY A 148 -14.77 -9.49 -4.51
C GLY A 148 -15.94 -9.64 -3.54
N TYR A 149 -16.25 -8.56 -2.84
CA TYR A 149 -17.42 -8.47 -1.96
C TYR A 149 -18.02 -7.08 -2.03
N ALA A 150 -19.35 -7.01 -2.12
CA ALA A 150 -20.11 -5.77 -2.11
C ALA A 150 -21.40 -5.98 -1.29
N CYS A 151 -21.87 -4.94 -0.61
CA CYS A 151 -23.10 -4.98 0.16
C CYS A 151 -23.77 -3.61 0.24
N GLU A 152 -25.01 -3.56 0.71
CA GLU A 152 -25.81 -2.34 0.79
C GLU A 152 -25.68 -1.59 2.13
N GLU A 153 -24.79 -2.03 3.03
CA GLU A 153 -24.68 -1.45 4.39
C GLU A 153 -24.39 0.05 4.40
N THR A 154 -23.70 0.56 3.38
CA THR A 154 -23.35 1.99 3.29
C THR A 154 -24.28 2.81 2.39
N GLU A 155 -25.25 2.21 1.74
CA GLU A 155 -26.13 2.90 0.77
C GLU A 155 -27.06 3.95 1.41
N SER A 156 -27.32 3.85 2.72
CA SER A 156 -28.05 4.86 3.49
C SER A 156 -27.24 6.09 3.88
N TYR A 157 -25.90 6.06 3.69
CA TYR A 157 -25.00 7.15 4.02
C TYR A 157 -24.66 7.95 2.75
N ASN A 158 -25.11 9.20 2.65
CA ASN A 158 -25.01 10.02 1.44
C ASN A 158 -23.60 10.06 0.81
N GLU A 159 -22.56 10.09 1.65
CA GLU A 159 -21.16 10.18 1.19
C GLU A 159 -20.60 8.86 0.64
N LEU A 160 -21.28 7.74 0.93
CA LEU A 160 -20.86 6.39 0.53
C LEU A 160 -21.85 5.74 -0.44
N LYS A 161 -22.98 6.41 -0.72
CA LYS A 161 -24.02 5.91 -1.61
C LYS A 161 -23.47 5.61 -3.01
N GLY A 162 -23.88 4.49 -3.57
CA GLY A 162 -23.41 3.98 -4.87
C GLY A 162 -22.06 3.26 -4.82
N ARG A 163 -21.45 3.10 -3.65
CA ARG A 163 -20.18 2.41 -3.48
C ARG A 163 -20.30 0.96 -3.07
N TYR A 164 -21.47 0.56 -2.55
CA TYR A 164 -21.74 -0.81 -2.09
C TYR A 164 -20.66 -1.35 -1.15
N PHE A 165 -20.13 -0.50 -0.28
CA PHE A 165 -18.94 -0.75 0.51
C PHE A 165 -19.32 -1.23 1.93
N PRO A 166 -18.65 -2.25 2.51
CA PRO A 166 -18.94 -2.72 3.85
C PRO A 166 -18.76 -1.64 4.91
N LEU A 167 -19.75 -1.46 5.80
CA LEU A 167 -19.76 -0.38 6.78
C LEU A 167 -18.60 -0.45 7.76
N ALA A 168 -18.24 -1.64 8.25
CA ALA A 168 -17.13 -1.81 9.17
C ALA A 168 -15.80 -1.36 8.54
N ALA A 169 -15.56 -1.70 7.27
CA ALA A 169 -14.38 -1.27 6.52
C ALA A 169 -14.40 0.25 6.27
N ALA A 170 -15.54 0.82 5.90
CA ALA A 170 -15.70 2.26 5.71
C ALA A 170 -15.38 3.04 6.99
N LEU A 171 -15.87 2.57 8.14
CA LEU A 171 -15.64 3.21 9.44
C LEU A 171 -14.18 3.14 9.86
N SER A 172 -13.54 1.97 9.75
CA SER A 172 -12.12 1.80 10.12
C SER A 172 -11.20 2.71 9.29
N GLN A 173 -11.45 2.82 7.98
CA GLN A 173 -10.68 3.71 7.10
C GLN A 173 -10.92 5.20 7.41
N ARG A 174 -12.17 5.59 7.71
CA ARG A 174 -12.48 6.98 8.08
C ARG A 174 -11.85 7.38 9.40
N LEU A 175 -11.85 6.50 10.38
CA LEU A 175 -11.20 6.73 11.67
C LEU A 175 -9.69 6.91 11.51
N SER A 176 -9.00 6.03 10.77
CA SER A 176 -7.56 6.16 10.56
C SER A 176 -7.19 7.42 9.75
N ARG A 177 -8.01 7.80 8.75
CA ARG A 177 -7.82 9.08 8.03
C ARG A 177 -7.99 10.27 8.96
N ARG A 178 -9.01 10.28 9.83
CA ARG A 178 -9.20 11.39 10.77
C ARG A 178 -8.05 11.52 11.76
N LEU A 179 -7.50 10.41 12.24
CA LEU A 179 -6.29 10.41 13.08
C LEU A 179 -5.09 11.03 12.34
N THR A 180 -4.89 10.69 11.07
CA THR A 180 -3.85 11.32 10.24
C THR A 180 -4.07 12.82 10.10
N THR A 181 -5.30 13.25 9.76
CA THR A 181 -5.63 14.68 9.63
C THR A 181 -5.39 15.46 10.95
N VAL A 182 -5.81 14.91 12.09
CA VAL A 182 -5.58 15.54 13.39
C VAL A 182 -4.09 15.70 13.70
N ARG A 183 -3.28 14.70 13.36
CA ARG A 183 -1.81 14.79 13.51
C ARG A 183 -1.21 15.89 12.63
N GLU A 184 -1.73 16.07 11.41
CA GLU A 184 -1.23 17.06 10.45
C GLU A 184 -1.68 18.48 10.76
N GLU A 185 -2.87 18.63 11.35
CA GLU A 185 -3.42 19.94 11.77
C GLU A 185 -2.78 20.47 13.08
N GLY A 186 -2.13 19.64 13.90
CA GLY A 186 -1.48 19.98 15.19
C GLY A 186 -2.42 19.70 16.34
#